data_4b70d952ba66c50c4e4c8469a3c24f27
#
_entry.id   4b70d952ba66c50c4e4c8469a3c24f27
#
_cell.length_a   1.000
_cell.length_b   1.000
_cell.length_c   1.000
_cell.angle_alpha   90.00
_cell.angle_beta   90.00
_cell.angle_gamma   90.00
#
_symmetry.space_group_name_H-M   'P 1'
#
loop_
_entity.id
_entity.type
_entity.pdbx_description
1 polymer ?
#
loop_
_entity_poly.entity_id
_entity_poly.type
_entity_poly.pdbx_seq_one_letter_code
_entity_poly.pdbx_strand_id
1 'polypeptide(L)'
;MAKRAATNGHVIDIFSGALDQVGLLEMRSLPNQTGGHLVLSDSFTTSIFKQSLMRLFSTDDAGNLEMAFNATLDVKTTKELKVSGLIGHATSVSNKSAYVGETEIGLGGTSTWKMAGLMPRSSFGVYFEIVSQAVGGTVSGAFGPSASIQITTQYTHSSGSQRLRVTTVNRPLRDGGSSEIAQSFDQETAAVLMSRIAVFKSEVDDGPYAALVSF
;
A
#
# COMPACT_ATOMS: atom_id res chain seq x y z
N MET A 1 9.31 -7.02 16.14
CA MET A 1 9.35 -5.61 16.65
C MET A 1 8.54 -4.68 15.75
N ALA A 2 8.73 -4.65 14.45
CA ALA A 2 8.05 -3.77 13.48
C ALA A 2 6.51 -3.83 13.56
N LYS A 3 5.90 -5.01 13.48
CA LYS A 3 4.44 -5.18 13.59
C LYS A 3 3.88 -4.59 14.89
N ARG A 4 4.57 -4.75 16.03
CA ARG A 4 4.15 -4.19 17.31
C ARG A 4 4.22 -2.66 17.32
N ALA A 5 5.28 -2.09 16.72
CA ALA A 5 5.41 -0.64 16.58
C ALA A 5 4.29 -0.08 15.69
N ALA A 6 4.06 -0.68 14.51
CA ALA A 6 3.00 -0.26 13.60
C ALA A 6 1.60 -0.34 14.23
N THR A 7 1.30 -1.42 14.95
CA THR A 7 0.01 -1.59 15.65
C THR A 7 -0.22 -0.50 16.69
N ASN A 8 0.83 -0.07 17.37
CA ASN A 8 0.77 0.99 18.37
C ASN A 8 0.89 2.40 17.78
N GLY A 9 0.96 2.53 16.46
CA GLY A 9 1.04 3.82 15.76
C GLY A 9 2.43 4.49 15.84
N HIS A 10 3.49 3.74 16.17
CA HIS A 10 4.86 4.26 16.18
C HIS A 10 5.48 4.17 14.79
N VAL A 11 6.01 5.28 14.31
CA VAL A 11 6.84 5.38 13.11
C VAL A 11 8.31 5.19 13.51
N ILE A 12 9.04 4.40 12.74
CA ILE A 12 10.47 4.17 12.98
C ILE A 12 11.24 4.63 11.74
N ASP A 13 11.99 5.71 11.89
CA ASP A 13 12.92 6.21 10.89
C ASP A 13 14.34 5.76 11.22
N ILE A 14 15.11 5.41 10.20
CA ILE A 14 16.52 5.03 10.33
C ILE A 14 17.37 5.99 9.51
N PHE A 15 18.22 6.72 10.20
CA PHE A 15 19.23 7.60 9.61
C PHE A 15 20.61 7.07 9.97
N SER A 16 21.40 6.69 8.97
CA SER A 16 22.75 6.18 9.16
C SER A 16 23.77 7.06 8.44
N GLY A 17 24.80 7.47 9.19
CA GLY A 17 25.96 8.19 8.68
C GLY A 17 27.23 7.35 8.91
N ALA A 18 27.45 6.33 8.07
CA ALA A 18 28.58 5.42 8.18
C ALA A 18 29.09 5.00 6.81
N LEU A 19 30.40 4.76 6.69
CA LEU A 19 31.04 4.19 5.50
C LEU A 19 30.94 2.66 5.48
N ASP A 20 30.78 2.05 6.65
CA ASP A 20 30.67 0.59 6.81
C ASP A 20 29.23 0.11 6.82
N GLN A 21 29.03 -1.19 6.66
CA GLN A 21 27.72 -1.83 6.75
C GLN A 21 27.16 -1.71 8.17
N VAL A 22 25.90 -1.25 8.27
CA VAL A 22 25.21 -0.98 9.54
C VAL A 22 24.04 -1.94 9.80
N GLY A 23 23.98 -3.09 9.14
CA GLY A 23 22.92 -4.08 9.34
C GLY A 23 21.54 -3.63 8.85
N LEU A 24 21.51 -2.88 7.76
CA LEU A 24 20.24 -2.34 7.23
C LEU A 24 19.30 -3.40 6.69
N LEU A 25 19.83 -4.49 6.15
CA LEU A 25 19.04 -5.60 5.66
C LEU A 25 18.14 -6.16 6.76
N GLU A 26 18.68 -6.33 7.96
CA GLU A 26 17.97 -6.83 9.13
C GLU A 26 16.97 -5.81 9.69
N MET A 27 17.28 -4.52 9.57
CA MET A 27 16.45 -3.44 10.12
C MET A 27 15.40 -2.92 9.14
N ARG A 28 15.49 -3.21 7.85
CA ARG A 28 14.60 -2.65 6.81
C ARG A 28 13.11 -2.89 7.07
N SER A 29 12.77 -3.97 7.76
CA SER A 29 11.37 -4.26 8.13
C SER A 29 10.75 -3.23 9.08
N LEU A 30 11.57 -2.49 9.83
CA LEU A 30 11.11 -1.47 10.76
C LEU A 30 10.48 -0.27 10.02
N PRO A 31 11.21 0.46 9.15
CA PRO A 31 10.60 1.55 8.38
C PRO A 31 9.54 1.04 7.39
N ASN A 32 9.75 -0.12 6.74
CA ASN A 32 8.79 -0.64 5.77
C ASN A 32 7.40 -0.90 6.36
N GLN A 33 7.30 -1.46 7.55
CA GLN A 33 6.01 -1.76 8.17
C GLN A 33 5.40 -0.58 8.93
N THR A 34 6.19 0.41 9.28
CA THR A 34 5.73 1.57 10.07
C THR A 34 5.50 2.84 9.24
N GLY A 35 5.86 2.83 7.95
CA GLY A 35 5.78 4.00 7.10
C GLY A 35 6.88 5.03 7.40
N GLY A 36 7.99 4.59 7.99
CA GLY A 36 9.16 5.41 8.25
C GLY A 36 10.12 5.49 7.06
N HIS A 37 11.22 6.19 7.25
CA HIS A 37 12.25 6.45 6.25
C HIS A 37 13.53 5.70 6.57
N LEU A 38 14.25 5.36 5.50
CA LEU A 38 15.59 4.82 5.57
C LEU A 38 16.51 5.74 4.76
N VAL A 39 17.43 6.43 5.44
CA VAL A 39 18.38 7.35 4.83
C VAL A 39 19.79 6.90 5.18
N LEU A 40 20.58 6.66 4.14
CA LEU A 40 21.99 6.32 4.22
C LEU A 40 22.83 7.46 3.69
N SER A 41 23.89 7.75 4.39
CA SER A 41 24.88 8.74 4.00
C SER A 41 26.22 8.39 4.60
N ASP A 42 27.30 8.79 3.96
CA ASP A 42 28.66 8.59 4.48
C ASP A 42 28.89 9.32 5.80
N SER A 43 28.14 10.41 6.03
CA SER A 43 28.28 11.26 7.22
C SER A 43 26.98 12.05 7.45
N PHE A 44 26.69 12.36 8.72
CA PHE A 44 25.60 13.26 9.10
C PHE A 44 25.78 14.72 8.64
N THR A 45 26.97 15.07 8.16
CA THR A 45 27.27 16.42 7.64
C THR A 45 26.91 16.60 6.17
N THR A 46 26.58 15.52 5.46
CA THR A 46 26.25 15.57 4.03
C THR A 46 24.98 16.35 3.75
N SER A 47 24.89 16.94 2.55
CA SER A 47 23.70 17.65 2.10
C SER A 47 22.47 16.71 2.00
N ILE A 48 22.69 15.47 1.59
CA ILE A 48 21.64 14.45 1.48
C ILE A 48 20.98 14.21 2.85
N PHE A 49 21.80 13.97 3.89
CA PHE A 49 21.29 13.78 5.24
C PHE A 49 20.46 14.98 5.73
N LYS A 50 21.04 16.20 5.64
CA LYS A 50 20.38 17.43 6.09
C LYS A 50 19.07 17.70 5.34
N GLN A 51 19.06 17.56 4.02
CA GLN A 51 17.87 17.80 3.20
C GLN A 51 16.79 16.75 3.46
N SER A 52 17.14 15.47 3.62
CA SER A 52 16.20 14.41 3.95
C SER A 52 15.54 14.64 5.30
N LEU A 53 16.34 15.00 6.33
CA LEU A 53 15.83 15.30 7.66
C LEU A 53 14.91 16.54 7.64
N MET A 54 15.31 17.62 6.97
CA MET A 54 14.47 18.82 6.85
C MET A 54 13.17 18.54 6.12
N ARG A 55 13.19 17.71 5.05
CA ARG A 55 12.01 17.34 4.29
C ARG A 55 11.04 16.48 5.09
N LEU A 56 11.54 15.62 5.97
CA LEU A 56 10.72 14.80 6.86
C LEU A 56 9.86 15.67 7.79
N PHE A 57 10.38 16.80 8.23
CA PHE A 57 9.71 17.72 9.13
C PHE A 57 9.17 18.97 8.41
N SER A 58 8.86 18.86 7.11
CA SER A 58 8.18 19.96 6.41
C SER A 58 6.81 20.26 7.02
N THR A 59 6.45 21.53 7.04
CA THR A 59 5.19 22.01 7.61
C THR A 59 4.34 22.69 6.55
N ASP A 60 3.02 22.61 6.74
CA ASP A 60 2.05 23.39 5.99
C ASP A 60 2.05 24.89 6.41
N ASP A 61 1.26 25.72 5.73
CA ASP A 61 1.14 27.16 6.04
C ASP A 61 0.59 27.43 7.46
N ALA A 62 -0.06 26.45 8.08
CA ALA A 62 -0.56 26.53 9.45
C ALA A 62 0.45 26.03 10.51
N GLY A 63 1.66 25.61 10.08
CA GLY A 63 2.71 25.10 10.94
C GLY A 63 2.53 23.65 11.38
N ASN A 64 1.56 22.91 10.81
CA ASN A 64 1.40 21.49 11.08
C ASN A 64 2.34 20.68 10.18
N LEU A 65 2.86 19.56 10.68
CA LEU A 65 3.67 18.65 9.87
C LEU A 65 2.88 18.11 8.68
N GLU A 66 3.49 18.04 7.51
CA GLU A 66 2.91 17.45 6.29
C GLU A 66 2.88 15.92 6.38
N MET A 67 2.30 15.38 7.45
CA MET A 67 2.14 13.95 7.66
C MET A 67 0.89 13.64 8.51
N ALA A 68 0.48 12.38 8.46
CA ALA A 68 -0.59 11.84 9.27
C ALA A 68 -0.14 10.58 9.98
N PHE A 69 -0.81 10.22 11.06
CA PHE A 69 -0.40 9.16 11.96
C PHE A 69 -1.54 8.19 12.24
N ASN A 70 -1.14 6.98 12.65
CA ASN A 70 -2.05 5.98 13.22
C ASN A 70 -3.26 5.69 12.34
N ALA A 71 -3.03 5.57 11.02
CA ALA A 71 -4.09 5.34 10.07
C ALA A 71 -4.53 3.88 10.02
N THR A 72 -5.82 3.69 9.72
CA THR A 72 -6.40 2.39 9.39
C THR A 72 -7.05 2.52 8.02
N LEU A 73 -6.64 1.66 7.09
CA LEU A 73 -7.21 1.53 5.76
C LEU A 73 -8.12 0.31 5.74
N ASP A 74 -9.38 0.49 5.37
CA ASP A 74 -10.36 -0.58 5.17
C ASP A 74 -10.88 -0.54 3.74
N VAL A 75 -10.87 -1.69 3.07
CA VAL A 75 -11.33 -1.83 1.69
C VAL A 75 -12.48 -2.80 1.63
N LYS A 76 -13.61 -2.32 1.12
CA LYS A 76 -14.85 -3.10 0.90
C LYS A 76 -15.16 -3.15 -0.58
N THR A 77 -15.63 -4.29 -1.02
CA THR A 77 -15.97 -4.54 -2.42
C THR A 77 -17.38 -5.08 -2.55
N THR A 78 -17.99 -4.92 -3.71
CA THR A 78 -19.17 -5.70 -4.06
C THR A 78 -18.79 -7.17 -4.28
N LYS A 79 -19.78 -8.05 -4.33
CA LYS A 79 -19.59 -9.53 -4.40
C LYS A 79 -18.80 -10.01 -5.62
N GLU A 80 -18.71 -9.18 -6.65
CA GLU A 80 -18.01 -9.46 -7.91
C GLU A 80 -16.49 -9.38 -7.78
N LEU A 81 -16.01 -8.70 -6.72
CA LEU A 81 -14.58 -8.52 -6.43
C LEU A 81 -14.25 -9.03 -5.04
N LYS A 82 -13.03 -9.51 -4.91
CA LYS A 82 -12.39 -9.82 -3.63
C LYS A 82 -11.04 -9.13 -3.53
N VAL A 83 -10.63 -8.81 -2.32
CA VAL A 83 -9.35 -8.19 -2.04
C VAL A 83 -8.29 -9.28 -1.92
N SER A 84 -7.29 -9.26 -2.79
CA SER A 84 -6.15 -10.19 -2.75
C SER A 84 -5.06 -9.71 -1.79
N GLY A 85 -4.91 -8.40 -1.61
CA GLY A 85 -3.95 -7.86 -0.65
C GLY A 85 -3.45 -6.47 -1.01
N LEU A 86 -2.40 -6.08 -0.29
CA LEU A 86 -1.80 -4.75 -0.42
C LEU A 86 -0.28 -4.85 -0.43
N ILE A 87 0.36 -4.06 -1.29
CA ILE A 87 1.81 -3.81 -1.25
C ILE A 87 2.05 -2.33 -0.93
N GLY A 88 2.75 -2.07 0.15
CA GLY A 88 3.06 -0.73 0.65
C GLY A 88 3.48 -0.75 2.11
N HIS A 89 3.75 0.44 2.66
CA HIS A 89 4.20 0.62 4.04
C HIS A 89 3.04 0.46 5.03
N ALA A 90 2.65 -0.78 5.29
CA ALA A 90 1.51 -1.10 6.15
C ALA A 90 1.71 -2.43 6.89
N THR A 91 0.83 -2.72 7.81
CA THR A 91 0.77 -3.99 8.53
C THR A 91 -0.64 -4.55 8.47
N SER A 92 -0.78 -5.83 8.11
CA SER A 92 -2.08 -6.51 8.07
C SER A 92 -2.74 -6.55 9.45
N VAL A 93 -4.01 -6.17 9.50
CA VAL A 93 -4.88 -6.39 10.66
C VAL A 93 -5.67 -7.66 10.40
N SER A 94 -5.52 -8.65 11.27
CA SER A 94 -6.26 -9.91 11.15
C SER A 94 -7.77 -9.63 11.27
N ASN A 95 -8.46 -9.77 10.15
CA ASN A 95 -9.90 -9.61 10.09
C ASN A 95 -10.48 -10.64 9.11
N LYS A 96 -11.33 -11.55 9.62
CA LYS A 96 -12.11 -12.45 8.75
C LYS A 96 -13.21 -11.64 8.10
N SER A 97 -13.02 -11.28 6.86
CA SER A 97 -13.96 -10.46 6.10
C SER A 97 -14.46 -11.24 4.86
N ALA A 98 -15.73 -11.04 4.54
CA ALA A 98 -16.32 -11.57 3.29
C ALA A 98 -15.70 -10.95 2.03
N TYR A 99 -14.93 -9.88 2.18
CA TYR A 99 -14.28 -9.17 1.08
C TYR A 99 -12.91 -9.74 0.70
N VAL A 100 -12.35 -10.66 1.49
CA VAL A 100 -11.01 -11.25 1.26
C VAL A 100 -11.12 -12.37 0.23
N GLY A 101 -10.21 -12.38 -0.72
CA GLY A 101 -10.03 -13.40 -1.74
C GLY A 101 -9.23 -14.61 -1.27
N GLU A 102 -9.15 -15.62 -2.13
CA GLU A 102 -8.34 -16.81 -1.87
C GLU A 102 -6.88 -16.62 -2.25
N THR A 103 -6.64 -15.79 -3.29
CA THR A 103 -5.28 -15.47 -3.74
C THR A 103 -4.69 -14.34 -2.91
N GLU A 104 -3.53 -14.57 -2.29
CA GLU A 104 -2.84 -13.56 -1.51
C GLU A 104 -1.73 -12.88 -2.33
N ILE A 105 -1.75 -11.54 -2.38
CA ILE A 105 -0.70 -10.72 -2.99
C ILE A 105 -0.20 -9.71 -1.95
N GLY A 106 1.09 -9.76 -1.66
CA GLY A 106 1.68 -8.86 -0.66
C GLY A 106 1.15 -9.13 0.74
N LEU A 107 0.64 -8.10 1.39
CA LEU A 107 0.00 -8.19 2.71
C LEU A 107 -1.45 -8.66 2.54
N GLY A 108 -1.63 -9.93 2.23
CA GLY A 108 -2.91 -10.59 1.99
C GLY A 108 -3.63 -11.06 3.25
N GLY A 109 -4.67 -11.90 3.05
CA GLY A 109 -5.46 -12.51 4.14
C GLY A 109 -6.33 -11.52 4.92
N THR A 110 -6.45 -10.29 4.46
CA THR A 110 -7.23 -9.22 5.11
C THR A 110 -7.72 -8.18 4.11
N SER A 111 -8.73 -7.42 4.49
CA SER A 111 -9.16 -6.19 3.79
C SER A 111 -8.86 -4.92 4.61
N THR A 112 -8.13 -5.06 5.73
CA THR A 112 -7.87 -3.96 6.65
C THR A 112 -6.38 -3.91 7.01
N TRP A 113 -5.77 -2.73 6.89
CA TRP A 113 -4.36 -2.52 7.19
C TRP A 113 -4.14 -1.34 8.11
N LYS A 114 -3.11 -1.45 8.94
CA LYS A 114 -2.63 -0.41 9.83
C LYS A 114 -1.41 0.26 9.21
N MET A 115 -1.42 1.59 9.20
CA MET A 115 -0.33 2.44 8.75
C MET A 115 0.03 3.38 9.90
N ALA A 116 1.25 3.27 10.45
CA ALA A 116 1.64 4.11 11.57
C ALA A 116 1.93 5.54 11.10
N GLY A 117 2.63 5.70 9.99
CA GLY A 117 2.92 6.99 9.35
C GLY A 117 2.41 7.07 7.92
N LEU A 118 1.88 8.21 7.54
CA LEU A 118 1.46 8.55 6.18
C LEU A 118 2.02 9.90 5.78
N MET A 119 2.56 9.99 4.60
CA MET A 119 2.96 11.26 3.97
C MET A 119 2.08 11.57 2.76
N PRO A 120 2.02 12.83 2.30
CA PRO A 120 1.19 13.21 1.15
C PRO A 120 1.46 12.40 -0.12
N ARG A 121 2.70 11.89 -0.27
CA ARG A 121 3.14 11.08 -1.41
C ARG A 121 3.14 9.58 -1.15
N SER A 122 2.65 9.12 -0.01
CA SER A 122 2.52 7.69 0.25
C SER A 122 1.59 7.05 -0.77
N SER A 123 2.01 5.95 -1.38
CA SER A 123 1.25 5.22 -2.37
C SER A 123 1.20 3.74 -2.04
N PHE A 124 0.04 3.14 -2.23
CA PHE A 124 -0.23 1.73 -1.93
C PHE A 124 -0.80 1.04 -3.17
N GLY A 125 -0.30 -0.16 -3.48
CA GLY A 125 -0.92 -1.02 -4.48
C GLY A 125 -1.93 -1.95 -3.80
N VAL A 126 -3.21 -1.84 -4.14
CA VAL A 126 -4.25 -2.78 -3.67
C VAL A 126 -4.62 -3.68 -4.82
N TYR A 127 -4.61 -4.99 -4.57
CA TYR A 127 -4.83 -6.02 -5.58
C TYR A 127 -6.17 -6.71 -5.34
N PHE A 128 -6.84 -7.04 -6.43
CA PHE A 128 -8.17 -7.64 -6.42
C PHE A 128 -8.20 -8.87 -7.30
N GLU A 129 -9.05 -9.82 -6.93
CA GLU A 129 -9.47 -10.92 -7.82
C GLU A 129 -10.93 -10.74 -8.22
N ILE A 130 -11.25 -11.15 -9.44
CA ILE A 130 -12.61 -11.16 -9.96
C ILE A 130 -13.22 -12.53 -9.67
N VAL A 131 -14.40 -12.54 -9.06
CA VAL A 131 -15.15 -13.79 -8.83
C VAL A 131 -15.73 -14.26 -10.15
N SER A 132 -15.36 -15.47 -10.59
CA SER A 132 -15.69 -16.01 -11.93
C SER A 132 -17.19 -16.04 -12.29
N GLN A 133 -18.08 -16.04 -11.31
CA GLN A 133 -19.54 -15.97 -11.53
C GLN A 133 -20.04 -14.57 -11.91
N ALA A 134 -19.20 -13.54 -11.76
CA ALA A 134 -19.60 -12.16 -12.02
C ALA A 134 -19.63 -11.80 -13.50
N VAL A 135 -18.88 -12.51 -14.34
CA VAL A 135 -18.73 -12.19 -15.77
C VAL A 135 -19.81 -12.86 -16.65
N GLY A 136 -20.41 -13.95 -16.19
CA GLY A 136 -21.40 -14.74 -16.96
C GLY A 136 -22.88 -14.46 -16.65
N GLY A 137 -23.17 -13.57 -15.68
CA GLY A 137 -24.54 -13.27 -15.28
C GLY A 137 -25.23 -12.30 -16.24
N THR A 138 -26.41 -12.69 -16.76
CA THR A 138 -27.36 -11.75 -17.41
C THR A 138 -27.81 -10.71 -16.40
N VAL A 139 -27.10 -9.59 -16.33
CA VAL A 139 -27.51 -8.45 -15.49
C VAL A 139 -28.48 -7.60 -16.31
N SER A 140 -29.74 -7.59 -15.90
CA SER A 140 -30.78 -6.68 -16.43
C SER A 140 -30.47 -5.26 -15.92
N GLY A 141 -29.63 -4.53 -16.65
CA GLY A 141 -29.39 -3.11 -16.43
C GLY A 141 -28.78 -2.49 -17.67
N ALA A 142 -29.14 -1.24 -17.96
CA ALA A 142 -28.71 -0.51 -19.16
C ALA A 142 -27.16 -0.33 -19.27
N PHE A 143 -26.40 -0.66 -18.21
CA PHE A 143 -24.94 -0.42 -18.13
C PHE A 143 -24.10 -1.69 -17.99
N GLY A 144 -24.69 -2.88 -18.01
CA GLY A 144 -23.95 -4.15 -17.82
C GLY A 144 -23.46 -4.38 -16.40
N PRO A 145 -22.71 -5.49 -16.14
CA PRO A 145 -22.17 -5.80 -14.83
C PRO A 145 -21.13 -4.77 -14.40
N SER A 146 -21.18 -4.37 -13.15
CA SER A 146 -20.24 -3.41 -12.57
C SER A 146 -19.83 -3.83 -11.15
N ALA A 147 -18.68 -3.40 -10.71
CA ALA A 147 -18.20 -3.60 -9.35
C ALA A 147 -17.85 -2.26 -8.70
N SER A 148 -18.12 -2.18 -7.40
CA SER A 148 -17.76 -1.03 -6.58
C SER A 148 -16.70 -1.39 -5.56
N ILE A 149 -15.79 -0.46 -5.36
CA ILE A 149 -14.74 -0.51 -4.34
C ILE A 149 -14.91 0.70 -3.45
N GLN A 150 -15.05 0.49 -2.16
CA GLN A 150 -15.05 1.56 -1.17
C GLN A 150 -13.78 1.48 -0.33
N ILE A 151 -13.05 2.56 -0.32
CA ILE A 151 -11.81 2.73 0.45
C ILE A 151 -12.12 3.71 1.57
N THR A 152 -11.94 3.25 2.80
CA THR A 152 -12.13 4.07 4.01
C THR A 152 -10.79 4.19 4.71
N THR A 153 -10.32 5.43 4.92
CA THR A 153 -9.10 5.70 5.66
C THR A 153 -9.42 6.60 6.85
N GLN A 154 -9.21 6.07 8.04
CA GLN A 154 -9.28 6.83 9.28
C GLN A 154 -7.86 7.11 9.76
N TYR A 155 -7.54 8.35 10.13
CA TYR A 155 -6.19 8.74 10.53
C TYR A 155 -6.20 9.94 11.47
N THR A 156 -5.10 10.14 12.19
CA THR A 156 -4.85 11.32 13.00
C THR A 156 -4.00 12.30 12.18
N HIS A 157 -4.53 13.48 11.94
CA HIS A 157 -3.77 14.59 11.33
C HIS A 157 -2.73 15.12 12.32
N SER A 158 -1.64 15.71 11.86
CA SER A 158 -0.58 16.29 12.70
C SER A 158 -1.08 17.38 13.68
N SER A 159 -2.19 18.06 13.37
CA SER A 159 -2.88 18.95 14.31
C SER A 159 -3.57 18.24 15.49
N GLY A 160 -3.53 16.92 15.57
CA GLY A 160 -4.24 16.12 16.57
C GLY A 160 -5.69 15.75 16.22
N SER A 161 -6.24 16.31 15.14
CA SER A 161 -7.62 16.01 14.72
C SER A 161 -7.74 14.64 14.07
N GLN A 162 -8.80 13.90 14.43
CA GLN A 162 -9.18 12.66 13.76
C GLN A 162 -9.88 12.98 12.45
N ARG A 163 -9.46 12.31 11.37
CA ARG A 163 -10.05 12.49 10.05
C ARG A 163 -10.49 11.14 9.46
N LEU A 164 -11.60 11.17 8.75
CA LEU A 164 -12.13 10.04 8.00
C LEU A 164 -12.24 10.45 6.54
N ARG A 165 -11.60 9.67 5.66
CA ARG A 165 -11.74 9.81 4.21
C ARG A 165 -12.42 8.56 3.67
N VAL A 166 -13.49 8.76 2.92
CA VAL A 166 -14.21 7.69 2.22
C VAL A 166 -14.16 7.99 0.72
N THR A 167 -13.72 7.02 -0.04
CA THR A 167 -13.69 7.08 -1.51
C THR A 167 -14.39 5.85 -2.06
N THR A 168 -15.41 6.05 -2.90
CA THR A 168 -16.10 4.95 -3.58
C THR A 168 -15.88 5.09 -5.08
N VAL A 169 -15.43 3.99 -5.69
CA VAL A 169 -15.20 3.90 -7.13
C VAL A 169 -16.05 2.78 -7.68
N ASN A 170 -16.80 3.06 -8.74
CA ASN A 170 -17.54 2.05 -9.51
C ASN A 170 -16.87 1.88 -10.88
N ARG A 171 -16.73 0.63 -11.33
CA ARG A 171 -16.17 0.31 -12.64
C ARG A 171 -17.00 -0.79 -13.30
N PRO A 172 -17.25 -0.68 -14.62
CA PRO A 172 -17.88 -1.74 -15.39
C PRO A 172 -16.95 -2.95 -15.45
N LEU A 173 -17.53 -4.15 -15.35
CA LEU A 173 -16.84 -5.40 -15.60
C LEU A 173 -17.01 -5.78 -17.07
N ARG A 174 -15.94 -6.23 -17.71
CA ARG A 174 -15.89 -6.63 -19.11
C ARG A 174 -15.12 -7.92 -19.27
N ASP A 175 -15.40 -8.65 -20.34
CA ASP A 175 -14.61 -9.82 -20.72
C ASP A 175 -13.19 -9.43 -21.10
N GLY A 176 -12.23 -10.28 -20.79
CA GLY A 176 -10.79 -9.97 -20.95
C GLY A 176 -10.34 -9.65 -22.39
N GLY A 177 -11.12 -10.05 -23.40
CA GLY A 177 -10.88 -9.70 -24.80
C GLY A 177 -11.57 -8.43 -25.29
N SER A 178 -12.25 -7.70 -24.41
CA SER A 178 -12.99 -6.48 -24.78
C SER A 178 -12.03 -5.34 -25.18
N SER A 179 -12.37 -4.68 -26.30
CA SER A 179 -11.64 -3.47 -26.75
C SER A 179 -11.69 -2.33 -25.73
N GLU A 180 -12.73 -2.27 -24.89
CA GLU A 180 -12.86 -1.27 -23.83
C GLU A 180 -11.77 -1.43 -22.78
N ILE A 181 -11.35 -2.66 -22.44
CA ILE A 181 -10.24 -2.93 -21.54
C ILE A 181 -8.94 -2.42 -22.15
N ALA A 182 -8.67 -2.74 -23.43
CA ALA A 182 -7.48 -2.30 -24.12
C ALA A 182 -7.37 -0.77 -24.19
N GLN A 183 -8.47 -0.07 -24.43
CA GLN A 183 -8.52 1.40 -24.49
C GLN A 183 -8.32 2.07 -23.12
N SER A 184 -8.75 1.42 -22.04
CA SER A 184 -8.64 1.95 -20.67
C SER A 184 -7.39 1.49 -19.93
N PHE A 185 -6.55 0.66 -20.56
CA PHE A 185 -5.37 0.08 -19.93
C PHE A 185 -4.25 1.12 -19.79
N ASP A 186 -3.86 1.37 -18.55
CA ASP A 186 -2.73 2.23 -18.21
C ASP A 186 -1.45 1.38 -18.07
N GLN A 187 -0.60 1.45 -19.08
CA GLN A 187 0.63 0.66 -19.16
C GLN A 187 1.64 1.06 -18.07
N GLU A 188 1.75 2.34 -17.73
CA GLU A 188 2.68 2.80 -16.70
C GLU A 188 2.26 2.31 -15.32
N THR A 189 0.99 2.47 -14.97
CA THR A 189 0.45 1.97 -13.71
C THR A 189 0.58 0.45 -13.61
N ALA A 190 0.29 -0.29 -14.69
CA ALA A 190 0.44 -1.74 -14.73
C ALA A 190 1.91 -2.17 -14.50
N ALA A 191 2.87 -1.53 -15.19
CA ALA A 191 4.29 -1.81 -15.01
C ALA A 191 4.76 -1.54 -13.57
N VAL A 192 4.32 -0.43 -12.96
CA VAL A 192 4.64 -0.10 -11.57
C VAL A 192 4.06 -1.15 -10.60
N LEU A 193 2.81 -1.56 -10.79
CA LEU A 193 2.18 -2.57 -9.93
C LEU A 193 2.85 -3.94 -10.06
N MET A 194 3.19 -4.36 -11.28
CA MET A 194 3.95 -5.60 -11.51
C MET A 194 5.35 -5.55 -10.89
N SER A 195 6.05 -4.44 -11.04
CA SER A 195 7.37 -4.25 -10.42
C SER A 195 7.30 -4.32 -8.89
N ARG A 196 6.26 -3.77 -8.27
CA ARG A 196 6.02 -3.89 -6.82
C ARG A 196 5.82 -5.34 -6.39
N ILE A 197 5.08 -6.13 -7.17
CA ILE A 197 4.90 -7.57 -6.89
C ILE A 197 6.25 -8.28 -6.99
N ALA A 198 7.04 -8.02 -8.04
CA ALA A 198 8.35 -8.64 -8.24
C ALA A 198 9.30 -8.33 -7.06
N VAL A 199 9.40 -7.07 -6.66
CA VAL A 199 10.21 -6.65 -5.50
C VAL A 199 9.72 -7.33 -4.22
N PHE A 200 8.40 -7.33 -3.96
CA PHE A 200 7.86 -7.98 -2.77
C PHE A 200 8.18 -9.47 -2.73
N LYS A 201 8.01 -10.19 -3.84
CA LYS A 201 8.36 -11.61 -3.94
C LYS A 201 9.85 -11.85 -3.73
N SER A 202 10.73 -11.01 -4.29
CA SER A 202 12.18 -11.13 -4.08
C SER A 202 12.63 -10.89 -2.65
N GLU A 203 11.82 -10.21 -1.84
CA GLU A 203 12.08 -10.00 -0.42
C GLU A 203 11.62 -11.14 0.47
N VAL A 204 10.58 -11.86 0.04
CA VAL A 204 9.95 -12.96 0.80
C VAL A 204 10.54 -14.31 0.40
N ASP A 205 10.78 -14.51 -0.90
CA ASP A 205 11.40 -15.72 -1.42
C ASP A 205 12.93 -15.58 -1.42
N ASP A 206 13.65 -16.66 -1.11
CA ASP A 206 15.11 -16.67 -0.89
C ASP A 206 15.95 -16.37 -2.17
N GLY A 207 15.59 -15.36 -2.94
CA GLY A 207 16.43 -14.84 -4.00
C GLY A 207 15.72 -14.17 -5.17
N PRO A 208 16.41 -13.27 -5.89
CA PRO A 208 15.86 -12.51 -6.99
C PRO A 208 15.44 -13.37 -8.21
N TYR A 209 15.95 -14.60 -8.32
CA TYR A 209 15.63 -15.51 -9.43
C TYR A 209 14.25 -16.18 -9.26
N ALA A 210 13.79 -16.44 -8.06
CA ALA A 210 12.46 -17.02 -7.80
C ALA A 210 11.33 -16.09 -8.26
N ALA A 211 11.51 -14.79 -8.15
CA ALA A 211 10.54 -13.79 -8.57
C ALA A 211 10.37 -13.71 -10.10
N LEU A 212 11.41 -14.02 -10.88
CA LEU A 212 11.38 -13.93 -12.35
C LEU A 212 10.71 -15.14 -13.03
N VAL A 213 10.63 -16.28 -12.36
CA VAL A 213 10.08 -17.53 -12.91
C VAL A 213 8.57 -17.67 -12.67
N SER A 214 7.97 -16.82 -11.83
CA SER A 214 6.56 -16.89 -11.41
C SER A 214 5.62 -15.88 -12.10
N PHE A 215 6.05 -15.28 -13.25
CA PHE A 215 5.24 -14.41 -14.09
C PHE A 215 4.78 -15.11 -15.37
#